data_5f82ccf852064d86866d1f5f2bc6b8a8
#
_entry.id   5f82ccf852064d86866d1f5f2bc6b8a8
#
_cell.length_a   1.000
_cell.length_b   1.000
_cell.length_c   1.000
_cell.angle_alpha   90.00
_cell.angle_beta   90.00
_cell.angle_gamma   90.00
#
_symmetry.space_group_name_H-M   'P 1'
#
loop_
_entity.id
_entity.type
_entity.pdbx_description
1 polymer ?
#
loop_
_entity_poly.entity_id
_entity_poly.type
_entity_poly.pdbx_seq_one_letter_code
_entity_poly.pdbx_strand_id
1 'polypeptide(L)'
;MRSVLVFVFCLVGSVAASAAERCPGNPDALGTSRVLTINPADFARIGSMQYTQTLPLEDHEVVITFDDGPIPPFTNAVLDTLASECVKATYFLVGEMARAYPSIVRRIYNAGHTIGTHSQNHPFAFQRLSTEKAERQVETGIESVDAALGDPKAISPFFRIPGLGRTNAIESYLASKTLVTWSADVVADDWKHIGAREIVRRAIRRLEEKGRGILLLHDIHPATALAVPVLLKELKERRYRVVQVVAAGERPASVPELLGAPEYNKEGWPRVVKASVSRETPTKVALRHRAKSDATKKRRRPDVAALHGDAANTNNWWHSQPQRGHVCSFQGWCGQ
;
A
#
# COMPACT_ATOMS: atom_id res chain seq x y z
N MET A 1 -56.62 19.74 -47.40
CA MET A 1 -55.20 19.75 -47.03
C MET A 1 -55.11 19.64 -45.50
N ARG A 2 -54.72 18.44 -44.98
CA ARG A 2 -54.58 18.20 -43.53
C ARG A 2 -53.11 18.20 -43.21
N SER A 3 -52.65 19.19 -42.43
CA SER A 3 -51.28 19.26 -41.92
C SER A 3 -51.12 18.34 -40.74
N VAL A 4 -50.18 17.39 -40.83
CA VAL A 4 -49.77 16.50 -39.76
C VAL A 4 -48.55 17.15 -39.06
N LEU A 5 -48.73 17.55 -37.81
CA LEU A 5 -47.63 18.01 -36.93
C LEU A 5 -46.95 16.78 -36.33
N VAL A 6 -45.69 16.54 -36.70
CA VAL A 6 -44.84 15.51 -36.08
C VAL A 6 -44.12 16.12 -34.89
N PHE A 7 -44.48 15.72 -33.67
CA PHE A 7 -43.74 16.04 -32.46
C PHE A 7 -42.54 15.12 -32.31
N VAL A 8 -41.33 15.64 -32.49
CA VAL A 8 -40.09 14.95 -32.15
C VAL A 8 -39.84 15.09 -30.66
N PHE A 9 -39.99 13.98 -29.93
CA PHE A 9 -39.65 13.88 -28.52
C PHE A 9 -38.15 13.63 -28.39
N CYS A 10 -37.35 14.65 -28.05
CA CYS A 10 -35.97 14.49 -27.66
C CYS A 10 -35.89 13.85 -26.25
N LEU A 11 -35.60 12.57 -26.20
CA LEU A 11 -35.20 11.86 -24.96
C LEU A 11 -33.81 12.38 -24.54
N VAL A 12 -33.78 13.31 -23.61
CA VAL A 12 -32.56 13.70 -22.89
C VAL A 12 -32.27 12.58 -21.90
N GLY A 13 -31.38 11.68 -22.28
CA GLY A 13 -30.84 10.67 -21.37
C GLY A 13 -30.05 11.35 -20.27
N SER A 14 -30.58 11.39 -19.07
CA SER A 14 -29.83 11.82 -17.88
C SER A 14 -28.74 10.81 -17.61
N VAL A 15 -27.49 11.16 -17.90
CA VAL A 15 -26.32 10.42 -17.41
C VAL A 15 -26.30 10.65 -15.89
N ALA A 16 -26.69 9.66 -15.12
CA ALA A 16 -26.51 9.67 -13.68
C ALA A 16 -25.00 9.71 -13.40
N ALA A 17 -24.49 10.89 -13.10
CA ALA A 17 -23.18 11.02 -12.48
C ALA A 17 -23.23 10.24 -11.15
N SER A 18 -22.45 9.17 -11.03
CA SER A 18 -22.27 8.47 -9.77
C SER A 18 -21.80 9.50 -8.75
N ALA A 19 -22.67 9.83 -7.80
CA ALA A 19 -22.29 10.72 -6.70
C ALA A 19 -21.13 10.05 -5.96
N ALA A 20 -19.95 10.68 -5.98
CA ALA A 20 -18.83 10.26 -5.17
C ALA A 20 -19.33 10.11 -3.72
N GLU A 21 -19.12 8.93 -3.13
CA GLU A 21 -19.54 8.64 -1.77
C GLU A 21 -18.90 9.66 -0.84
N ARG A 22 -19.72 10.43 -0.11
CA ARG A 22 -19.22 11.53 0.73
C ARG A 22 -18.35 10.93 1.84
N CYS A 23 -17.16 11.49 2.00
CA CYS A 23 -16.24 11.07 3.05
C CYS A 23 -16.83 11.36 4.43
N PRO A 24 -17.06 10.33 5.27
CA PRO A 24 -17.62 10.55 6.60
C PRO A 24 -16.72 11.46 7.44
N GLY A 25 -17.27 12.54 7.97
CA GLY A 25 -16.54 13.48 8.83
C GLY A 25 -15.62 14.47 8.11
N ASN A 26 -15.43 14.37 6.78
CA ASN A 26 -14.64 15.30 5.98
C ASN A 26 -15.36 15.63 4.66
N PRO A 27 -16.27 16.62 4.65
CA PRO A 27 -17.00 16.99 3.44
C PRO A 27 -16.09 17.55 2.32
N ASP A 28 -14.90 18.02 2.70
CA ASP A 28 -13.91 18.58 1.79
C ASP A 28 -12.80 17.58 1.44
N ALA A 29 -12.97 16.29 1.70
CA ALA A 29 -11.98 15.27 1.38
C ALA A 29 -11.62 15.27 -0.11
N LEU A 30 -10.36 14.96 -0.42
CA LEU A 30 -9.90 14.75 -1.79
C LEU A 30 -10.70 13.62 -2.46
N GLY A 31 -10.91 12.52 -1.72
CA GLY A 31 -11.64 11.36 -2.18
C GLY A 31 -10.95 10.57 -3.29
N THR A 32 -11.57 9.44 -3.62
CA THR A 32 -11.24 8.67 -4.83
C THR A 32 -12.30 8.99 -5.89
N SER A 33 -11.89 9.62 -6.98
CA SER A 33 -12.81 10.18 -7.99
C SER A 33 -13.50 9.11 -8.83
N ARG A 34 -12.78 8.02 -9.13
CA ARG A 34 -13.30 6.87 -9.86
C ARG A 34 -12.47 5.62 -9.64
N VAL A 35 -13.05 4.48 -9.98
CA VAL A 35 -12.36 3.19 -10.07
C VAL A 35 -12.10 2.89 -11.54
N LEU A 36 -10.86 2.63 -11.89
CA LEU A 36 -10.43 2.20 -13.21
C LEU A 36 -10.24 0.68 -13.19
N THR A 37 -11.10 -0.03 -13.89
CA THR A 37 -10.97 -1.48 -14.05
C THR A 37 -10.12 -1.78 -15.27
N ILE A 38 -9.05 -2.56 -15.10
CA ILE A 38 -8.19 -3.00 -16.20
C ILE A 38 -8.26 -4.53 -16.36
N ASN A 39 -8.24 -4.99 -17.61
CA ASN A 39 -8.12 -6.41 -17.92
C ASN A 39 -6.63 -6.77 -18.00
N PRO A 40 -6.11 -7.69 -17.17
CA PRO A 40 -4.70 -8.09 -17.21
C PRO A 40 -4.21 -8.56 -18.59
N ALA A 41 -5.09 -9.13 -19.42
CA ALA A 41 -4.74 -9.56 -20.77
C ALA A 41 -4.41 -8.37 -21.70
N ASP A 42 -5.05 -7.21 -21.48
CA ASP A 42 -4.87 -6.02 -22.32
C ASP A 42 -3.77 -5.10 -21.78
N PHE A 43 -3.40 -5.27 -20.50
CA PHE A 43 -2.45 -4.43 -19.78
C PHE A 43 -1.29 -5.24 -19.19
N ALA A 44 -0.59 -6.02 -20.01
CA ALA A 44 0.48 -6.89 -19.51
C ALA A 44 1.63 -6.12 -18.81
N ARG A 45 1.92 -4.89 -19.25
CA ARG A 45 3.00 -4.05 -18.71
C ARG A 45 2.61 -2.58 -18.78
N ILE A 46 2.67 -1.87 -17.67
CA ILE A 46 2.24 -0.47 -17.56
C ILE A 46 3.23 0.42 -16.82
N GLY A 47 3.22 1.70 -17.17
CA GLY A 47 4.03 2.75 -16.56
C GLY A 47 5.11 3.29 -17.50
N SER A 48 4.97 4.56 -17.87
CA SER A 48 5.73 5.22 -18.95
C SER A 48 7.21 5.43 -18.65
N MET A 49 7.67 5.16 -17.43
CA MET A 49 9.10 5.17 -17.13
C MET A 49 9.86 4.04 -17.85
N GLN A 50 9.19 2.91 -18.10
CA GLN A 50 9.84 1.73 -18.69
C GLN A 50 9.08 1.13 -19.87
N TYR A 51 7.80 1.44 -20.04
CA TYR A 51 6.95 0.85 -21.06
C TYR A 51 6.28 1.93 -21.91
N THR A 52 5.93 1.59 -23.13
CA THR A 52 5.14 2.46 -24.02
C THR A 52 3.69 2.58 -23.58
N GLN A 53 3.17 1.54 -22.92
CA GLN A 53 1.82 1.52 -22.38
C GLN A 53 1.81 2.00 -20.92
N THR A 54 0.81 2.83 -20.59
CA THR A 54 0.45 3.17 -19.23
C THR A 54 -1.06 3.14 -19.07
N LEU A 55 -1.56 3.50 -17.89
CA LEU A 55 -3.00 3.54 -17.63
C LEU A 55 -3.70 4.63 -18.45
N PRO A 56 -4.94 4.43 -18.89
CA PRO A 56 -5.73 5.42 -19.63
C PRO A 56 -6.29 6.47 -18.65
N LEU A 57 -5.40 7.23 -18.05
CA LEU A 57 -5.72 8.32 -17.14
C LEU A 57 -6.08 9.58 -17.94
N GLU A 58 -7.03 10.34 -17.43
CA GLU A 58 -7.36 11.67 -17.92
C GLU A 58 -6.37 12.70 -17.36
N ASP A 59 -6.39 13.91 -17.93
CA ASP A 59 -5.59 15.01 -17.41
C ASP A 59 -5.93 15.28 -15.93
N HIS A 60 -4.90 15.58 -15.12
CA HIS A 60 -5.00 15.74 -13.67
C HIS A 60 -5.52 14.48 -12.94
N GLU A 61 -5.31 13.28 -13.47
CA GLU A 61 -5.54 12.05 -12.74
C GLU A 61 -4.25 11.43 -12.22
N VAL A 62 -4.29 10.94 -10.98
CA VAL A 62 -3.15 10.29 -10.33
C VAL A 62 -3.58 8.98 -9.69
N VAL A 63 -2.77 7.94 -9.91
CA VAL A 63 -2.83 6.68 -9.17
C VAL A 63 -1.71 6.67 -8.15
N ILE A 64 -2.06 6.65 -6.87
CA ILE A 64 -1.07 6.63 -5.78
C ILE A 64 -0.71 5.18 -5.50
N THR A 65 0.59 4.87 -5.48
CA THR A 65 1.09 3.53 -5.21
C THR A 65 2.17 3.55 -4.14
N PHE A 66 2.16 2.53 -3.25
CA PHE A 66 3.16 2.33 -2.20
C PHE A 66 3.81 0.97 -2.34
N ASP A 67 5.14 0.94 -2.25
CA ASP A 67 5.96 -0.26 -2.32
C ASP A 67 6.57 -0.61 -0.96
N ASP A 68 7.08 -1.83 -0.83
CA ASP A 68 7.93 -2.37 0.22
C ASP A 68 7.25 -2.72 1.55
N GLY A 69 6.08 -2.15 1.83
CA GLY A 69 5.36 -2.37 3.09
C GLY A 69 4.75 -3.79 3.25
N PRO A 70 4.09 -4.00 4.40
CA PRO A 70 3.83 -3.00 5.43
C PRO A 70 4.92 -2.93 6.51
N ILE A 71 5.22 -1.74 7.03
CA ILE A 71 6.09 -1.56 8.20
C ILE A 71 5.46 -0.57 9.21
N PRO A 72 5.10 -1.02 10.44
CA PRO A 72 4.63 -0.10 11.47
C PRO A 72 5.79 0.75 12.02
N PRO A 73 5.54 1.99 12.48
CA PRO A 73 4.24 2.65 12.50
C PRO A 73 3.88 3.37 11.18
N PHE A 74 4.77 3.37 10.19
CA PHE A 74 4.69 4.27 9.03
C PHE A 74 3.53 3.90 8.10
N THR A 75 3.39 2.62 7.74
CA THR A 75 2.22 2.15 6.96
C THR A 75 0.91 2.53 7.65
N ASN A 76 0.83 2.39 8.99
CA ASN A 76 -0.37 2.76 9.73
C ASN A 76 -0.67 4.26 9.62
N ALA A 77 0.34 5.13 9.72
CA ALA A 77 0.17 6.58 9.59
C ALA A 77 -0.28 6.99 8.18
N VAL A 78 0.25 6.31 7.15
CA VAL A 78 -0.21 6.49 5.76
C VAL A 78 -1.68 6.08 5.62
N LEU A 79 -2.08 4.92 6.15
CA LEU A 79 -3.46 4.44 6.10
C LEU A 79 -4.43 5.38 6.83
N ASP A 80 -4.05 5.92 8.00
CA ASP A 80 -4.85 6.90 8.73
C ASP A 80 -5.08 8.16 7.90
N THR A 81 -4.02 8.65 7.24
CA THR A 81 -4.10 9.82 6.35
C THR A 81 -4.99 9.57 5.14
N LEU A 82 -4.82 8.43 4.47
CA LEU A 82 -5.66 8.06 3.32
C LEU A 82 -7.13 7.91 3.72
N ALA A 83 -7.40 7.32 4.88
CA ALA A 83 -8.75 7.19 5.42
C ALA A 83 -9.40 8.54 5.71
N SER A 84 -8.66 9.50 6.30
CA SER A 84 -9.17 10.84 6.59
C SER A 84 -9.55 11.66 5.35
N GLU A 85 -8.95 11.33 4.21
CA GLU A 85 -9.22 11.94 2.90
C GLU A 85 -10.05 11.02 1.98
N CYS A 86 -10.53 9.87 2.45
CA CYS A 86 -11.25 8.85 1.66
C CYS A 86 -10.55 8.47 0.35
N VAL A 87 -9.23 8.46 0.36
CA VAL A 87 -8.39 8.13 -0.77
C VAL A 87 -8.05 6.64 -0.79
N LYS A 88 -8.21 6.00 -1.94
CA LYS A 88 -7.74 4.62 -2.17
C LYS A 88 -6.44 4.64 -2.96
N ALA A 89 -5.55 3.70 -2.62
CA ALA A 89 -4.24 3.53 -3.25
C ALA A 89 -4.00 2.06 -3.63
N THR A 90 -2.93 1.80 -4.35
CA THR A 90 -2.44 0.44 -4.63
C THR A 90 -1.17 0.20 -3.82
N TYR A 91 -1.11 -0.93 -3.12
CA TYR A 91 0.03 -1.35 -2.32
C TYR A 91 0.70 -2.55 -2.97
N PHE A 92 2.00 -2.48 -3.21
CA PHE A 92 2.82 -3.60 -3.67
C PHE A 92 3.62 -4.14 -2.49
N LEU A 93 3.10 -5.22 -1.89
CA LEU A 93 3.60 -5.74 -0.62
C LEU A 93 4.76 -6.71 -0.81
N VAL A 94 5.79 -6.57 0.02
CA VAL A 94 6.86 -7.54 0.16
C VAL A 94 6.39 -8.72 1.03
N GLY A 95 6.59 -9.94 0.56
CA GLY A 95 6.08 -11.15 1.22
C GLY A 95 6.58 -11.32 2.66
N GLU A 96 7.87 -11.04 2.94
CA GLU A 96 8.41 -11.08 4.31
C GLU A 96 7.72 -10.08 5.23
N MET A 97 7.43 -8.87 4.74
CA MET A 97 6.72 -7.85 5.50
C MET A 97 5.26 -8.24 5.72
N ALA A 98 4.61 -8.83 4.72
CA ALA A 98 3.26 -9.34 4.85
C ALA A 98 3.17 -10.45 5.92
N ARG A 99 4.14 -11.36 5.97
CA ARG A 99 4.22 -12.39 7.01
C ARG A 99 4.52 -11.82 8.40
N ALA A 100 5.37 -10.80 8.48
CA ALA A 100 5.70 -10.15 9.75
C ALA A 100 4.52 -9.33 10.32
N TYR A 101 3.70 -8.73 9.46
CA TYR A 101 2.63 -7.83 9.87
C TYR A 101 1.27 -8.14 9.22
N PRO A 102 0.76 -9.37 9.35
CA PRO A 102 -0.47 -9.81 8.66
C PRO A 102 -1.71 -9.00 9.06
N SER A 103 -1.75 -8.44 10.26
CA SER A 103 -2.84 -7.56 10.70
C SER A 103 -2.89 -6.25 9.90
N ILE A 104 -1.72 -5.71 9.50
CA ILE A 104 -1.65 -4.50 8.68
C ILE A 104 -2.04 -4.81 7.24
N VAL A 105 -1.65 -5.97 6.69
CA VAL A 105 -2.11 -6.43 5.37
C VAL A 105 -3.64 -6.49 5.32
N ARG A 106 -4.27 -7.11 6.33
CA ARG A 106 -5.74 -7.13 6.44
C ARG A 106 -6.35 -5.75 6.61
N ARG A 107 -5.66 -4.84 7.33
CA ARG A 107 -6.09 -3.44 7.44
C ARG A 107 -6.08 -2.72 6.10
N ILE A 108 -5.03 -2.90 5.28
CA ILE A 108 -4.95 -2.35 3.92
C ILE A 108 -6.14 -2.85 3.08
N TYR A 109 -6.38 -4.15 3.10
CA TYR A 109 -7.48 -4.77 2.36
C TYR A 109 -8.86 -4.27 2.83
N ASN A 110 -9.12 -4.31 4.15
CA ASN A 110 -10.39 -3.89 4.73
C ASN A 110 -10.66 -2.38 4.55
N ALA A 111 -9.60 -1.57 4.43
CA ALA A 111 -9.73 -0.17 4.05
C ALA A 111 -10.06 0.03 2.56
N GLY A 112 -10.18 -1.04 1.78
CA GLY A 112 -10.57 -1.02 0.38
C GLY A 112 -9.47 -0.61 -0.58
N HIS A 113 -8.20 -0.71 -0.18
CA HIS A 113 -7.07 -0.49 -1.07
C HIS A 113 -6.81 -1.71 -1.96
N THR A 114 -6.24 -1.48 -3.12
CA THR A 114 -5.81 -2.55 -4.03
C THR A 114 -4.47 -3.13 -3.56
N ILE A 115 -4.34 -4.45 -3.53
CA ILE A 115 -3.12 -5.13 -3.11
C ILE A 115 -2.52 -5.89 -4.29
N GLY A 116 -1.31 -5.53 -4.67
CA GLY A 116 -0.40 -6.28 -5.52
C GLY A 116 0.78 -6.83 -4.71
N THR A 117 1.75 -7.43 -5.39
CA THR A 117 2.91 -8.04 -4.74
C THR A 117 4.24 -7.49 -5.27
N HIS A 118 5.29 -7.56 -4.41
CA HIS A 118 6.61 -6.96 -4.65
C HIS A 118 7.76 -7.91 -4.33
N SER A 119 7.65 -9.18 -4.76
CA SER A 119 8.55 -10.28 -4.43
C SER A 119 8.50 -10.75 -2.97
N GLN A 120 9.27 -11.79 -2.64
CA GLN A 120 9.31 -12.34 -1.28
C GLN A 120 10.10 -11.46 -0.32
N ASN A 121 11.33 -11.06 -0.68
CA ASN A 121 12.24 -10.34 0.22
C ASN A 121 13.00 -9.18 -0.43
N HIS A 122 12.45 -8.64 -1.53
CA HIS A 122 12.97 -7.47 -2.23
C HIS A 122 14.49 -7.53 -2.50
N PRO A 123 15.00 -8.50 -3.29
CA PRO A 123 16.44 -8.59 -3.58
C PRO A 123 16.96 -7.32 -4.25
N PHE A 124 18.04 -6.76 -3.71
CA PHE A 124 18.63 -5.48 -4.17
C PHE A 124 18.91 -5.42 -5.68
N ALA A 125 19.34 -6.53 -6.26
CA ALA A 125 19.65 -6.62 -7.69
C ALA A 125 18.78 -7.72 -8.33
N PHE A 126 17.45 -7.52 -8.31
CA PHE A 126 16.48 -8.48 -8.82
C PHE A 126 16.82 -8.96 -10.23
N GLN A 127 17.26 -8.06 -11.12
CA GLN A 127 17.65 -8.34 -12.50
C GLN A 127 18.92 -9.22 -12.64
N ARG A 128 19.66 -9.46 -11.54
CA ARG A 128 20.85 -10.34 -11.53
C ARG A 128 20.57 -11.74 -11.00
N LEU A 129 19.35 -12.00 -10.56
CA LEU A 129 18.95 -13.33 -10.15
C LEU A 129 18.89 -14.26 -11.36
N SER A 130 19.14 -15.57 -11.14
CA SER A 130 18.76 -16.56 -12.14
C SER A 130 17.24 -16.57 -12.31
N THR A 131 16.76 -17.00 -13.47
CA THR A 131 15.33 -17.03 -13.77
C THR A 131 14.55 -17.79 -12.70
N GLU A 132 15.03 -18.96 -12.29
CA GLU A 132 14.37 -19.79 -11.27
C GLU A 132 14.34 -19.13 -9.89
N LYS A 133 15.35 -18.32 -9.56
CA LYS A 133 15.35 -17.56 -8.31
C LYS A 133 14.38 -16.39 -8.37
N ALA A 134 14.31 -15.71 -9.51
CA ALA A 134 13.37 -14.61 -9.71
C ALA A 134 11.92 -15.11 -9.69
N GLU A 135 11.63 -16.24 -10.36
CA GLU A 135 10.32 -16.90 -10.33
C GLU A 135 9.91 -17.28 -8.91
N ARG A 136 10.80 -17.89 -8.14
CA ARG A 136 10.54 -18.22 -6.72
C ARG A 136 10.26 -16.97 -5.88
N GLN A 137 10.95 -15.87 -6.14
CA GLN A 137 10.68 -14.59 -5.47
C GLN A 137 9.27 -14.06 -5.75
N VAL A 138 8.75 -14.26 -6.96
CA VAL A 138 7.38 -13.91 -7.33
C VAL A 138 6.39 -14.82 -6.61
N GLU A 139 6.55 -16.14 -6.76
CA GLU A 139 5.60 -17.12 -6.24
C GLU A 139 5.50 -17.07 -4.72
N THR A 140 6.64 -17.14 -4.02
CA THR A 140 6.65 -17.10 -2.55
C THR A 140 6.19 -15.76 -1.98
N GLY A 141 6.40 -14.66 -2.73
CA GLY A 141 5.84 -13.35 -2.38
C GLY A 141 4.32 -13.36 -2.41
N ILE A 142 3.72 -13.92 -3.47
CA ILE A 142 2.26 -14.06 -3.60
C ILE A 142 1.72 -14.96 -2.48
N GLU A 143 2.32 -16.14 -2.27
CA GLU A 143 1.92 -17.07 -1.20
C GLU A 143 1.94 -16.42 0.19
N SER A 144 2.95 -15.60 0.47
CA SER A 144 3.09 -14.92 1.76
C SER A 144 2.02 -13.85 1.99
N VAL A 145 1.68 -13.08 0.95
CA VAL A 145 0.61 -12.07 1.02
C VAL A 145 -0.75 -12.75 1.13
N ASP A 146 -0.97 -13.83 0.37
CA ASP A 146 -2.17 -14.65 0.44
C ASP A 146 -2.41 -15.21 1.85
N ALA A 147 -1.38 -15.83 2.42
CA ALA A 147 -1.44 -16.33 3.80
C ALA A 147 -1.76 -15.24 4.84
N ALA A 148 -1.28 -14.01 4.62
CA ALA A 148 -1.57 -12.89 5.51
C ALA A 148 -3.01 -12.39 5.40
N LEU A 149 -3.61 -12.45 4.20
CA LEU A 149 -5.00 -12.07 3.92
C LEU A 149 -5.97 -13.17 4.34
N GLY A 150 -5.64 -14.42 4.08
CA GLY A 150 -6.52 -15.58 4.25
C GLY A 150 -7.59 -15.71 3.17
N ASP A 151 -7.47 -14.96 2.09
CA ASP A 151 -8.33 -15.03 0.89
C ASP A 151 -7.51 -14.76 -0.38
N PRO A 152 -7.20 -15.78 -1.20
CA PRO A 152 -6.39 -15.62 -2.40
C PRO A 152 -7.02 -14.70 -3.46
N LYS A 153 -8.34 -14.48 -3.40
CA LYS A 153 -9.03 -13.55 -4.30
C LYS A 153 -8.87 -12.08 -3.91
N ALA A 154 -8.27 -11.82 -2.74
CA ALA A 154 -8.03 -10.47 -2.25
C ALA A 154 -6.77 -9.83 -2.87
N ILE A 155 -5.94 -10.62 -3.56
CA ILE A 155 -4.73 -10.13 -4.23
C ILE A 155 -5.06 -9.85 -5.68
N SER A 156 -4.81 -8.62 -6.13
CA SER A 156 -4.88 -8.26 -7.54
C SER A 156 -3.73 -8.93 -8.31
N PRO A 157 -3.90 -9.31 -9.57
CA PRO A 157 -2.86 -9.87 -10.41
C PRO A 157 -1.84 -8.79 -10.83
N PHE A 158 -1.39 -7.99 -9.87
CA PHE A 158 -0.47 -6.88 -10.06
C PHE A 158 0.88 -7.18 -9.40
N PHE A 159 1.94 -7.03 -10.15
CA PHE A 159 3.29 -7.24 -9.67
C PHE A 159 4.17 -6.04 -10.03
N ARG A 160 4.92 -5.52 -9.06
CA ARG A 160 5.98 -4.57 -9.33
C ARG A 160 7.33 -5.22 -9.08
N ILE A 161 8.25 -5.12 -10.06
CA ILE A 161 9.57 -5.71 -9.96
C ILE A 161 10.43 -4.86 -9.01
N PRO A 162 11.09 -5.44 -7.98
CA PRO A 162 11.96 -4.73 -7.05
C PRO A 162 12.98 -3.84 -7.75
N GLY A 163 13.07 -2.57 -7.26
CA GLY A 163 13.95 -1.56 -7.83
C GLY A 163 13.72 -1.26 -9.31
N LEU A 164 12.57 -1.68 -9.87
CA LEU A 164 12.26 -1.64 -11.31
C LEU A 164 13.29 -2.39 -12.18
N GLY A 165 14.02 -3.35 -11.57
CA GLY A 165 15.11 -4.10 -12.20
C GLY A 165 14.62 -5.24 -13.10
N ARG A 166 14.09 -4.92 -14.26
CA ARG A 166 13.47 -5.86 -15.20
C ARG A 166 14.45 -6.65 -16.05
N THR A 167 14.04 -7.84 -16.48
CA THR A 167 14.65 -8.61 -17.57
C THR A 167 13.55 -9.22 -18.45
N ASN A 168 13.87 -9.53 -19.70
CA ASN A 168 12.91 -10.15 -20.60
C ASN A 168 12.38 -11.49 -20.05
N ALA A 169 13.24 -12.27 -19.38
CA ALA A 169 12.87 -13.57 -18.81
C ALA A 169 11.79 -13.40 -17.73
N ILE A 170 11.98 -12.49 -16.79
CA ILE A 170 11.00 -12.28 -15.71
C ILE A 170 9.70 -11.65 -16.23
N GLU A 171 9.79 -10.72 -17.18
CA GLU A 171 8.59 -10.13 -17.79
C GLU A 171 7.78 -11.18 -18.55
N SER A 172 8.44 -12.10 -19.27
CA SER A 172 7.77 -13.21 -19.94
C SER A 172 7.12 -14.18 -18.95
N TYR A 173 7.80 -14.45 -17.83
CA TYR A 173 7.25 -15.26 -16.76
C TYR A 173 6.01 -14.61 -16.14
N LEU A 174 6.06 -13.33 -15.77
CA LEU A 174 4.92 -12.60 -15.23
C LEU A 174 3.73 -12.61 -16.18
N ALA A 175 3.98 -12.39 -17.47
CA ALA A 175 2.95 -12.47 -18.51
C ALA A 175 2.34 -13.87 -18.63
N SER A 176 3.14 -14.95 -18.53
CA SER A 176 2.66 -16.33 -18.54
C SER A 176 1.74 -16.66 -17.36
N LYS A 177 1.88 -15.95 -16.25
CA LYS A 177 1.03 -16.05 -15.06
C LYS A 177 -0.14 -15.05 -15.08
N THR A 178 -0.34 -14.32 -16.19
CA THR A 178 -1.35 -13.26 -16.31
C THR A 178 -1.18 -12.14 -15.25
N LEU A 179 0.04 -11.93 -14.80
CA LEU A 179 0.39 -10.86 -13.88
C LEU A 179 0.72 -9.58 -14.65
N VAL A 180 0.06 -8.49 -14.30
CA VAL A 180 0.37 -7.16 -14.86
C VAL A 180 1.64 -6.64 -14.22
N THR A 181 2.65 -6.38 -15.03
CA THR A 181 3.91 -5.77 -14.55
C THR A 181 3.76 -4.27 -14.46
N TRP A 182 3.89 -3.73 -13.24
CA TRP A 182 3.79 -2.31 -12.98
C TRP A 182 5.17 -1.65 -12.90
N SER A 183 5.40 -0.66 -13.73
CA SER A 183 6.38 0.39 -13.49
C SER A 183 5.69 1.59 -12.85
N ALA A 184 6.21 2.78 -13.06
CA ALA A 184 5.59 4.04 -12.65
C ALA A 184 5.61 5.04 -13.81
N ASP A 185 4.89 6.15 -13.65
CA ASP A 185 5.02 7.32 -14.52
C ASP A 185 5.81 8.41 -13.82
N VAL A 186 5.66 8.51 -12.51
CA VAL A 186 6.26 9.52 -11.65
C VAL A 186 6.81 8.88 -10.38
N VAL A 187 8.00 9.26 -9.98
CA VAL A 187 8.64 8.86 -8.72
C VAL A 187 8.83 10.09 -7.83
N ALA A 188 8.73 9.93 -6.51
CA ALA A 188 8.97 11.01 -5.56
C ALA A 188 10.40 11.03 -5.02
N ASP A 189 11.22 10.02 -5.35
CA ASP A 189 12.57 9.79 -4.81
C ASP A 189 12.61 9.62 -3.29
N ASP A 190 11.55 9.17 -2.68
CA ASP A 190 11.39 9.07 -1.23
C ASP A 190 12.24 7.96 -0.59
N TRP A 191 12.80 7.04 -1.40
CA TRP A 191 13.85 6.09 -0.99
C TRP A 191 15.22 6.73 -0.78
N LYS A 192 15.40 7.98 -1.21
CA LYS A 192 16.59 8.77 -0.93
C LYS A 192 16.43 9.42 0.44
N HIS A 193 17.54 9.66 1.13
CA HIS A 193 17.52 10.35 2.44
C HIS A 193 17.15 11.84 2.27
N ILE A 194 15.91 12.11 1.88
CA ILE A 194 15.34 13.45 1.70
C ILE A 194 14.16 13.67 2.65
N GLY A 195 13.94 14.92 3.02
CA GLY A 195 12.83 15.26 3.94
C GLY A 195 11.46 15.27 3.24
N ALA A 196 10.39 15.20 4.04
CA ALA A 196 9.01 15.15 3.58
C ALA A 196 8.64 16.28 2.60
N ARG A 197 9.10 17.52 2.85
CA ARG A 197 8.85 18.67 1.96
C ARG A 197 9.45 18.45 0.57
N GLU A 198 10.63 17.88 0.50
CA GLU A 198 11.31 17.61 -0.77
C GLU A 198 10.64 16.48 -1.56
N ILE A 199 10.13 15.44 -0.86
CA ILE A 199 9.32 14.38 -1.44
C ILE A 199 8.09 14.98 -2.13
N VAL A 200 7.32 15.79 -1.41
CA VAL A 200 6.14 16.46 -1.96
C VAL A 200 6.49 17.34 -3.16
N ARG A 201 7.52 18.17 -3.04
CA ARG A 201 7.97 19.06 -4.12
C ARG A 201 8.32 18.29 -5.39
N ARG A 202 9.01 17.15 -5.27
CA ARG A 202 9.38 16.31 -6.43
C ARG A 202 8.17 15.63 -7.04
N ALA A 203 7.31 15.04 -6.20
CA ALA A 203 6.10 14.38 -6.66
C ALA A 203 5.22 15.36 -7.46
N ILE A 204 4.90 16.51 -6.89
CA ILE A 204 4.03 17.51 -7.52
C ILE A 204 4.64 18.04 -8.81
N ARG A 205 5.90 18.51 -8.79
CA ARG A 205 6.55 19.02 -10.00
C ARG A 205 6.50 18.01 -11.14
N ARG A 206 6.82 16.75 -10.88
CA ARG A 206 6.85 15.70 -11.92
C ARG A 206 5.46 15.29 -12.38
N LEU A 207 4.44 15.38 -11.51
CA LEU A 207 3.05 15.19 -11.91
C LEU A 207 2.58 16.33 -12.81
N GLU A 208 2.91 17.58 -12.48
CA GLU A 208 2.59 18.75 -13.32
C GLU A 208 3.27 18.67 -14.69
N GLU A 209 4.54 18.26 -14.74
CA GLU A 209 5.28 18.05 -15.98
C GLU A 209 4.62 16.99 -16.90
N LYS A 210 3.94 16.00 -16.33
CA LYS A 210 3.27 14.91 -17.09
C LYS A 210 1.75 15.11 -17.23
N GLY A 211 1.16 15.95 -16.42
CA GLY A 211 -0.29 16.18 -16.32
C GLY A 211 -1.05 15.06 -15.59
N ARG A 212 -0.51 13.86 -15.53
CA ARG A 212 -1.14 12.66 -14.93
C ARG A 212 -0.13 11.56 -14.70
N GLY A 213 -0.50 10.50 -13.95
CA GLY A 213 0.34 9.32 -13.91
C GLY A 213 0.23 8.45 -12.67
N ILE A 214 0.95 7.34 -12.71
CA ILE A 214 1.18 6.42 -11.61
C ILE A 214 2.31 6.98 -10.75
N LEU A 215 1.99 7.43 -9.55
CA LEU A 215 2.96 7.95 -8.58
C LEU A 215 3.46 6.83 -7.67
N LEU A 216 4.78 6.63 -7.65
CA LEU A 216 5.46 5.65 -6.81
C LEU A 216 6.02 6.30 -5.55
N LEU A 217 5.66 5.72 -4.41
CA LEU A 217 6.09 6.05 -3.05
C LEU A 217 6.40 4.76 -2.28
N HIS A 218 6.98 4.88 -1.08
CA HIS A 218 7.29 3.76 -0.18
C HIS A 218 6.75 4.07 1.23
N ASP A 219 5.78 3.29 1.71
CA ASP A 219 5.11 3.51 3.01
C ASP A 219 5.91 3.04 4.22
N ILE A 220 7.17 2.71 4.01
CA ILE A 220 8.12 2.22 5.02
C ILE A 220 9.03 3.32 5.59
N HIS A 221 8.98 4.52 5.03
CA HIS A 221 9.84 5.63 5.44
C HIS A 221 9.10 6.66 6.29
N PRO A 222 9.70 7.13 7.41
CA PRO A 222 9.09 8.19 8.23
C PRO A 222 8.88 9.48 7.44
N ALA A 223 9.78 9.81 6.52
CA ALA A 223 9.67 11.00 5.68
C ALA A 223 8.45 10.92 4.74
N THR A 224 8.17 9.74 4.18
CA THR A 224 6.99 9.51 3.33
C THR A 224 5.71 9.60 4.15
N ALA A 225 5.66 8.98 5.34
CA ALA A 225 4.49 9.08 6.21
C ALA A 225 4.16 10.54 6.58
N LEU A 226 5.18 11.38 6.78
CA LEU A 226 5.01 12.83 7.01
C LEU A 226 4.69 13.61 5.72
N ALA A 227 5.08 13.11 4.55
CA ALA A 227 4.83 13.76 3.27
C ALA A 227 3.40 13.56 2.78
N VAL A 228 2.79 12.37 3.01
CA VAL A 228 1.48 12.01 2.45
C VAL A 228 0.38 13.01 2.77
N PRO A 229 0.18 13.50 4.02
CA PRO A 229 -0.88 14.48 4.29
C PRO A 229 -0.69 15.79 3.52
N VAL A 230 0.55 16.25 3.37
CA VAL A 230 0.86 17.45 2.59
C VAL A 230 0.68 17.20 1.10
N LEU A 231 1.07 16.03 0.62
CA LEU A 231 0.90 15.62 -0.78
C LEU A 231 -0.58 15.59 -1.18
N LEU A 232 -1.46 14.99 -0.35
CA LEU A 232 -2.90 14.95 -0.64
C LEU A 232 -3.51 16.35 -0.69
N LYS A 233 -3.10 17.22 0.23
CA LYS A 233 -3.50 18.64 0.21
C LYS A 233 -3.06 19.35 -1.08
N GLU A 234 -1.80 19.19 -1.48
CA GLU A 234 -1.25 19.79 -2.71
C GLU A 234 -1.94 19.25 -3.98
N LEU A 235 -2.25 17.95 -4.02
CA LEU A 235 -3.02 17.35 -5.10
C LEU A 235 -4.41 17.99 -5.22
N LYS A 236 -5.10 18.14 -4.09
CA LYS A 236 -6.43 18.78 -4.02
C LYS A 236 -6.41 20.23 -4.49
N GLU A 237 -5.46 21.02 -4.00
CA GLU A 237 -5.30 22.43 -4.38
C GLU A 237 -5.03 22.61 -5.88
N ARG A 238 -4.34 21.66 -6.50
CA ARG A 238 -4.06 21.60 -7.94
C ARG A 238 -5.11 20.87 -8.75
N ARG A 239 -6.24 20.51 -8.12
CA ARG A 239 -7.37 19.83 -8.78
C ARG A 239 -7.02 18.47 -9.39
N TYR A 240 -6.01 17.77 -8.83
CA TYR A 240 -5.80 16.38 -9.18
C TYR A 240 -6.91 15.50 -8.61
N ARG A 241 -7.28 14.48 -9.38
CA ARG A 241 -8.27 13.47 -9.03
C ARG A 241 -7.55 12.14 -8.79
N VAL A 242 -7.80 11.53 -7.64
CA VAL A 242 -7.22 10.21 -7.36
C VAL A 242 -8.08 9.14 -8.01
N VAL A 243 -7.42 8.20 -8.71
CA VAL A 243 -8.03 7.05 -9.35
C VAL A 243 -7.55 5.78 -8.67
N GLN A 244 -8.49 4.93 -8.25
CA GLN A 244 -8.18 3.57 -7.82
C GLN A 244 -8.14 2.64 -9.01
N VAL A 245 -7.19 1.71 -9.04
CA VAL A 245 -7.10 0.70 -10.10
C VAL A 245 -7.40 -0.68 -9.53
N VAL A 246 -8.28 -1.43 -10.19
CA VAL A 246 -8.63 -2.81 -9.85
C VAL A 246 -8.54 -3.68 -11.11
N ALA A 247 -8.32 -4.98 -10.95
CA ALA A 247 -8.37 -5.91 -12.08
C ALA A 247 -9.81 -6.28 -12.44
N ALA A 248 -10.05 -6.59 -13.71
CA ALA A 248 -11.33 -7.11 -14.15
C ALA A 248 -11.65 -8.44 -13.45
N GLY A 249 -12.88 -8.57 -12.93
CA GLY A 249 -13.30 -9.73 -12.15
C GLY A 249 -13.08 -9.58 -10.64
N GLU A 250 -12.30 -8.59 -10.19
CA GLU A 250 -12.25 -8.20 -8.78
C GLU A 250 -13.47 -7.33 -8.43
N ARG A 251 -14.10 -7.66 -7.32
CA ARG A 251 -14.95 -6.69 -6.65
C ARG A 251 -14.01 -5.70 -5.96
N PRO A 252 -14.12 -4.38 -6.19
CA PRO A 252 -13.58 -3.43 -5.23
C PRO A 252 -14.12 -3.88 -3.87
N ALA A 253 -13.25 -4.00 -2.86
CA ALA A 253 -13.72 -4.30 -1.52
C ALA A 253 -14.74 -3.20 -1.17
N SER A 254 -16.01 -3.47 -1.43
CA SER A 254 -17.08 -2.71 -0.84
C SER A 254 -16.84 -2.87 0.65
N VAL A 255 -16.76 -1.76 1.37
CA VAL A 255 -16.69 -1.74 2.83
C VAL A 255 -17.55 -2.89 3.34
N PRO A 256 -17.01 -3.91 3.99
CA PRO A 256 -17.82 -5.04 4.38
C PRO A 256 -18.86 -4.53 5.34
N GLU A 257 -20.11 -4.78 5.03
CA GLU A 257 -21.25 -4.72 5.95
C GLU A 257 -21.06 -5.60 7.21
N LEU A 258 -19.85 -6.23 7.36
CA LEU A 258 -19.46 -7.22 8.34
C LEU A 258 -18.72 -6.71 9.56
N LEU A 259 -18.29 -5.47 9.55
CA LEU A 259 -17.93 -4.79 10.80
C LEU A 259 -18.97 -3.70 10.95
N GLY A 260 -19.92 -3.89 11.87
CA GLY A 260 -20.91 -2.87 12.21
C GLY A 260 -20.22 -1.52 12.22
N ALA A 261 -20.77 -0.56 11.46
CA ALA A 261 -20.21 0.76 11.35
C ALA A 261 -19.78 1.22 12.74
N PRO A 262 -18.52 1.69 12.93
CA PRO A 262 -18.11 2.16 14.23
C PRO A 262 -19.16 3.17 14.70
N GLU A 263 -19.81 2.89 15.83
CA GLU A 263 -20.76 3.85 16.40
C GLU A 263 -19.98 5.11 16.74
N TYR A 264 -20.22 6.15 15.98
CA TYR A 264 -19.71 7.47 16.28
C TYR A 264 -20.53 8.13 17.37
N ASN A 265 -19.89 8.83 18.29
CA ASN A 265 -20.60 9.71 19.21
C ASN A 265 -21.20 10.90 18.42
N LYS A 266 -22.05 11.70 19.07
CA LYS A 266 -22.70 12.88 18.44
C LYS A 266 -21.72 13.94 17.92
N GLU A 267 -20.44 13.84 18.29
CA GLU A 267 -19.35 14.71 17.88
C GLU A 267 -18.49 14.12 16.75
N GLY A 268 -18.87 12.96 16.16
CA GLY A 268 -18.17 12.36 15.02
C GLY A 268 -16.90 11.56 15.39
N TRP A 269 -16.66 11.28 16.66
CA TRP A 269 -15.53 10.45 17.07
C TRP A 269 -15.92 8.97 17.27
N PRO A 270 -15.05 8.01 16.90
CA PRO A 270 -15.33 6.60 17.17
C PRO A 270 -15.46 6.37 18.67
N ARG A 271 -16.54 5.74 19.10
CA ARG A 271 -16.68 5.32 20.49
C ARG A 271 -15.63 4.28 20.82
N VAL A 272 -14.77 4.59 21.76
CA VAL A 272 -13.91 3.59 22.39
C VAL A 272 -14.80 2.68 23.23
N VAL A 273 -15.20 1.54 22.68
CA VAL A 273 -15.85 0.50 23.45
C VAL A 273 -14.79 -0.05 24.40
N LYS A 274 -14.85 0.37 25.67
CA LYS A 274 -14.06 -0.27 26.72
C LYS A 274 -14.51 -1.72 26.75
N ALA A 275 -13.64 -2.63 26.33
CA ALA A 275 -13.86 -4.05 26.53
C ALA A 275 -14.14 -4.25 28.00
N SER A 276 -15.35 -4.68 28.31
CA SER A 276 -15.74 -5.08 29.66
C SER A 276 -14.96 -6.36 29.98
N VAL A 277 -13.82 -6.19 30.62
CA VAL A 277 -13.12 -7.31 31.26
C VAL A 277 -14.05 -7.77 32.37
N SER A 278 -14.78 -8.85 32.13
CA SER A 278 -15.50 -9.58 33.17
C SER A 278 -14.46 -9.99 34.21
N ARG A 279 -14.51 -9.32 35.37
CA ARG A 279 -13.75 -9.75 36.53
C ARG A 279 -14.40 -11.04 37.04
N GLU A 280 -13.84 -12.17 36.63
CA GLU A 280 -14.03 -13.39 37.37
C GLU A 280 -13.38 -13.24 38.74
N THR A 281 -14.19 -13.26 39.78
CA THR A 281 -13.78 -13.29 41.19
C THR A 281 -12.98 -14.57 41.45
N PRO A 282 -11.74 -14.51 41.94
CA PRO A 282 -11.02 -15.71 42.29
C PRO A 282 -11.64 -16.37 43.53
N THR A 283 -12.07 -17.61 43.34
CA THR A 283 -12.53 -18.50 44.41
C THR A 283 -11.38 -18.73 45.39
N LYS A 284 -11.62 -18.44 46.69
CA LYS A 284 -10.68 -18.67 47.79
C LYS A 284 -10.33 -20.16 47.89
N VAL A 285 -9.12 -20.53 47.49
CA VAL A 285 -8.53 -21.80 47.89
C VAL A 285 -7.69 -21.56 49.14
N ALA A 286 -8.06 -22.30 50.21
CA ALA A 286 -7.45 -22.18 51.53
C ALA A 286 -5.98 -22.62 51.53
N LEU A 287 -5.09 -21.72 51.98
CA LEU A 287 -3.71 -22.02 52.32
C LEU A 287 -3.65 -22.79 53.64
N ARG A 288 -3.18 -24.02 53.60
CA ARG A 288 -2.69 -24.72 54.80
C ARG A 288 -1.18 -24.41 54.96
N HIS A 289 -0.88 -23.80 56.09
CA HIS A 289 0.49 -23.58 56.60
C HIS A 289 1.29 -24.88 56.74
N ARG A 290 2.53 -24.87 56.31
CA ARG A 290 3.57 -25.70 56.90
C ARG A 290 4.87 -24.85 56.99
N ALA A 291 5.34 -24.69 58.20
CA ALA A 291 6.50 -23.93 58.58
C ALA A 291 7.81 -24.78 58.56
N LYS A 292 8.93 -24.06 58.53
CA LYS A 292 10.35 -24.37 58.85
C LYS A 292 11.14 -25.01 57.71
N SER A 293 12.30 -24.54 57.31
CA SER A 293 13.49 -24.22 58.12
C SER A 293 14.55 -23.43 57.31
N ASP A 294 15.40 -22.70 58.06
CA ASP A 294 16.60 -21.97 57.66
C ASP A 294 17.54 -22.64 56.67
N ALA A 295 18.12 -21.86 55.73
CA ALA A 295 19.55 -21.90 55.43
C ALA A 295 20.00 -20.70 54.57
N THR A 296 20.83 -19.90 55.14
CA THR A 296 21.66 -18.84 54.56
C THR A 296 22.41 -19.34 53.31
N LYS A 297 22.18 -18.73 52.17
CA LYS A 297 23.13 -18.76 51.04
C LYS A 297 23.10 -17.43 50.29
N LYS A 298 24.17 -16.64 50.44
CA LYS A 298 24.49 -15.48 49.61
C LYS A 298 24.29 -15.82 48.12
N ARG A 299 23.32 -15.24 47.44
CA ARG A 299 23.23 -15.28 45.98
C ARG A 299 23.92 -14.01 45.43
N ARG A 300 24.98 -14.28 44.68
CA ARG A 300 25.58 -13.31 43.76
C ARG A 300 24.51 -12.84 42.76
N ARG A 301 24.49 -11.55 42.48
CA ARG A 301 23.73 -10.95 41.42
C ARG A 301 24.24 -11.56 40.09
N PRO A 302 23.36 -11.98 39.18
CA PRO A 302 23.76 -12.27 37.78
C PRO A 302 23.94 -10.96 37.05
N ASP A 303 25.03 -10.84 36.30
CA ASP A 303 25.32 -9.75 35.37
C ASP A 303 24.18 -9.61 34.36
N VAL A 304 23.62 -8.39 34.28
CA VAL A 304 22.58 -7.98 33.30
C VAL A 304 23.28 -7.58 31.99
N ALA A 305 23.97 -8.54 31.36
CA ALA A 305 24.70 -8.31 30.10
C ALA A 305 24.37 -9.30 28.99
N ALA A 306 23.26 -10.04 29.08
CA ALA A 306 22.95 -11.07 28.09
C ALA A 306 21.47 -11.20 27.70
N LEU A 307 20.75 -10.07 27.56
CA LEU A 307 19.37 -10.06 27.00
C LEU A 307 19.13 -8.86 26.07
N HIS A 308 20.14 -8.41 25.36
CA HIS A 308 19.99 -7.48 24.22
C HIS A 308 20.52 -8.14 22.94
N GLY A 309 20.10 -9.34 22.66
CA GLY A 309 20.20 -9.98 21.37
C GLY A 309 18.80 -10.00 20.76
N ASP A 310 18.69 -9.51 19.50
CA ASP A 310 17.63 -9.77 18.54
C ASP A 310 16.48 -8.77 18.32
N ALA A 311 16.47 -7.59 18.95
CA ALA A 311 15.54 -6.53 18.50
C ALA A 311 16.17 -5.51 17.52
N ALA A 312 17.44 -5.65 17.16
CA ALA A 312 18.17 -4.66 16.36
C ALA A 312 18.35 -5.02 14.88
N ASN A 313 17.80 -6.15 14.41
CA ASN A 313 18.12 -6.63 13.06
C ASN A 313 17.07 -6.28 11.98
N THR A 314 15.98 -5.61 12.32
CA THR A 314 15.02 -5.14 11.31
C THR A 314 15.40 -3.82 10.65
N ASN A 315 16.35 -3.06 11.24
CA ASN A 315 16.80 -1.78 10.67
C ASN A 315 18.06 -1.89 9.80
N ASN A 316 18.75 -3.03 9.76
CA ASN A 316 20.00 -3.17 9.01
C ASN A 316 19.82 -3.52 7.53
N TRP A 317 18.61 -3.83 7.09
CA TRP A 317 18.36 -4.18 5.70
C TRP A 317 18.59 -3.00 4.74
N TRP A 318 18.32 -1.78 5.20
CA TRP A 318 18.54 -0.55 4.42
C TRP A 318 19.90 0.11 4.67
N HIS A 319 20.62 -0.22 5.77
CA HIS A 319 21.92 0.37 6.11
C HIS A 319 23.12 -0.38 5.52
N SER A 320 22.94 -1.58 4.98
CA SER A 320 24.01 -2.36 4.36
C SER A 320 24.26 -2.05 2.87
N GLN A 321 23.75 -0.96 2.36
CA GLN A 321 24.11 -0.46 1.03
C GLN A 321 25.54 0.07 1.07
N PRO A 322 26.52 -0.53 0.35
CA PRO A 322 27.85 0.06 0.30
C PRO A 322 27.76 1.42 -0.38
N GLN A 323 28.15 2.46 0.35
CA GLN A 323 28.44 3.79 -0.15
C GLN A 323 29.61 3.73 -1.13
N ARG A 324 29.40 3.26 -2.34
CA ARG A 324 30.35 3.47 -3.44
C ARG A 324 29.68 4.39 -4.44
N GLY A 325 30.25 5.59 -4.52
CA GLY A 325 29.86 6.60 -5.47
C GLY A 325 30.05 6.10 -6.90
N HIS A 326 28.96 5.68 -7.50
CA HIS A 326 28.73 5.77 -8.92
C HIS A 326 27.35 6.40 -9.07
N VAL A 327 27.39 7.69 -9.35
CA VAL A 327 26.24 8.45 -9.82
C VAL A 327 25.90 7.90 -11.21
N CYS A 328 25.02 6.93 -11.29
CA CYS A 328 24.33 6.65 -12.53
C CYS A 328 23.22 7.69 -12.63
N SER A 329 23.43 8.72 -13.46
CA SER A 329 22.38 9.63 -13.84
C SER A 329 21.30 8.85 -14.58
N PHE A 330 20.04 9.09 -14.27
CA PHE A 330 18.85 8.44 -14.84
C PHE A 330 18.61 8.76 -16.33
N GLN A 331 19.62 9.25 -17.04
CA GLN A 331 19.61 9.57 -18.49
C GLN A 331 20.73 8.90 -19.26
N GLY A 332 21.29 7.81 -18.80
CA GLY A 332 22.39 7.14 -19.50
C GLY A 332 22.17 5.65 -19.65
N TRP A 333 21.92 5.21 -20.86
CA TRP A 333 22.25 3.88 -21.32
C TRP A 333 23.70 3.59 -20.97
N CYS A 334 23.96 2.59 -20.12
CA CYS A 334 25.29 1.99 -20.07
C CYS A 334 25.44 1.12 -21.32
N GLY A 335 25.98 1.69 -22.37
CA GLY A 335 26.49 0.94 -23.51
C GLY A 335 27.83 0.32 -23.12
N GLN A 336 27.99 -0.96 -23.49
CA GLN A 336 29.09 -1.90 -23.46
C GLN A 336 29.55 -2.40 -22.11
#